data_728cc4c6e5f20feffc9deba46c48478a
#
_entry.id   728cc4c6e5f20feffc9deba46c48478a
#
_cell.length_a   1.000
_cell.length_b   1.000
_cell.length_c   1.000
_cell.angle_alpha   90.00
_cell.angle_beta   90.00
_cell.angle_gamma   90.00
#
_symmetry.space_group_name_H-M   'P 1'
#
loop_
_entity.id
_entity.type
_entity.pdbx_description
1 polymer ?
#
loop_
_entity_poly.entity_id
_entity_poly.type
_entity_poly.pdbx_seq_one_letter_code
_entity_poly.pdbx_strand_id
1 'polypeptide(L)'
;MELAAGVFKVQLQNLDVLSPKDIETAFRAASKGRADAVLVLPSPVIFSQRVQIVDLAAKNRLPAMYPQSDYMDAGGLMFYGPSITDLFHRAATYVDKILKGAKPADLPVEQPTKFELMINLKTAKQIGLTENFSLSHCPNSILRTAIPSD
;
A
#
# COMPACT_ATOMS: atom_id res chain seq x y z
N MET A 1 4.41 9.15 -12.04
CA MET A 1 4.64 7.69 -12.15
C MET A 1 5.37 7.30 -13.44
N GLU A 2 5.05 7.87 -14.59
CA GLU A 2 5.66 7.53 -15.88
C GLU A 2 7.19 7.69 -15.91
N LEU A 3 7.74 8.77 -15.31
CA LEU A 3 9.19 8.97 -15.21
C LEU A 3 9.88 7.83 -14.44
N ALA A 4 9.32 7.43 -13.31
CA ALA A 4 9.86 6.33 -12.51
C ALA A 4 9.75 4.98 -13.27
N ALA A 5 8.64 4.74 -13.95
CA ALA A 5 8.45 3.55 -14.77
C ALA A 5 9.50 3.46 -15.89
N GLY A 6 9.84 4.59 -16.54
CA GLY A 6 10.90 4.66 -17.53
C GLY A 6 12.28 4.29 -16.97
N VAL A 7 12.62 4.76 -15.76
CA VAL A 7 13.89 4.44 -15.09
C VAL A 7 13.98 2.94 -14.79
N PHE A 8 12.89 2.34 -14.30
CA PHE A 8 12.84 0.91 -13.96
C PHE A 8 12.50 -0.01 -15.15
N LYS A 9 12.31 0.55 -16.36
CA LYS A 9 11.90 -0.18 -17.57
C LYS A 9 10.61 -0.99 -17.37
N VAL A 10 9.67 -0.43 -16.62
CA VAL A 10 8.35 -1.02 -16.34
C VAL A 10 7.33 -0.38 -17.26
N GLN A 11 6.50 -1.20 -17.92
CA GLN A 11 5.38 -0.71 -18.71
C GLN A 11 4.17 -0.49 -17.79
N LEU A 12 3.59 0.71 -17.81
CA LEU A 12 2.39 1.04 -17.04
C LEU A 12 1.13 0.85 -17.89
N GLN A 13 0.14 0.21 -17.29
CA GLN A 13 -1.22 0.17 -17.77
C GLN A 13 -2.10 0.90 -16.73
N ASN A 14 -2.62 2.06 -17.09
CA ASN A 14 -3.53 2.80 -16.21
C ASN A 14 -4.94 2.21 -16.32
N LEU A 15 -5.54 1.88 -15.17
CA LEU A 15 -6.88 1.33 -15.06
C LEU A 15 -7.71 2.24 -14.14
N ASP A 16 -8.62 3.00 -14.74
CA ASP A 16 -9.46 3.93 -14.00
C ASP A 16 -10.61 3.20 -13.32
N VAL A 17 -10.82 3.49 -12.04
CA VAL A 17 -11.91 2.98 -11.22
C VAL A 17 -12.65 4.17 -10.64
N LEU A 18 -13.76 4.54 -11.23
CA LEU A 18 -14.60 5.66 -10.82
C LEU A 18 -15.72 5.22 -9.87
N SER A 19 -16.09 3.95 -9.93
CA SER A 19 -17.15 3.36 -9.12
C SER A 19 -16.81 1.92 -8.70
N PRO A 20 -17.46 1.36 -7.66
CA PRO A 20 -17.25 -0.05 -7.28
C PRO A 20 -17.48 -1.06 -8.41
N LYS A 21 -18.34 -0.75 -9.36
CA LYS A 21 -18.66 -1.62 -10.51
C LYS A 21 -17.49 -1.76 -11.49
N ASP A 22 -16.57 -0.80 -11.51
CA ASP A 22 -15.43 -0.79 -12.44
C ASP A 22 -14.31 -1.72 -11.98
N ILE A 23 -14.28 -2.10 -10.70
CA ILE A 23 -13.19 -2.87 -10.09
C ILE A 23 -12.99 -4.21 -10.81
N GLU A 24 -14.05 -4.98 -11.01
CA GLU A 24 -13.94 -6.27 -11.71
C GLU A 24 -13.50 -6.10 -13.16
N THR A 25 -13.96 -5.04 -13.81
CA THR A 25 -13.58 -4.74 -15.19
C THR A 25 -12.11 -4.35 -15.26
N ALA A 26 -11.61 -3.58 -14.30
CA ALA A 26 -10.20 -3.23 -14.18
C ALA A 26 -9.32 -4.47 -13.99
N PHE A 27 -9.68 -5.40 -13.09
CA PHE A 27 -8.94 -6.65 -12.91
C PHE A 27 -8.97 -7.55 -14.16
N ARG A 28 -10.11 -7.62 -14.86
CA ARG A 28 -10.18 -8.33 -16.15
C ARG A 28 -9.27 -7.69 -17.21
N ALA A 29 -9.21 -6.36 -17.25
CA ALA A 29 -8.33 -5.64 -18.17
C ALA A 29 -6.86 -5.85 -17.83
N ALA A 30 -6.48 -5.84 -16.55
CA ALA A 30 -5.14 -6.18 -16.08
C ALA A 30 -4.73 -7.58 -16.53
N SER A 31 -5.58 -8.57 -16.31
CA SER A 31 -5.32 -9.96 -16.72
C SER A 31 -5.20 -10.10 -18.24
N LYS A 32 -6.09 -9.44 -19.01
CA LYS A 32 -6.03 -9.43 -20.48
C LYS A 32 -4.77 -8.74 -21.00
N GLY A 33 -4.33 -7.66 -20.33
CA GLY A 33 -3.09 -6.94 -20.59
C GLY A 33 -1.85 -7.67 -20.11
N ARG A 34 -1.99 -8.85 -19.50
CA ARG A 34 -0.87 -9.63 -18.93
C ARG A 34 -0.04 -8.83 -17.92
N ALA A 35 -0.73 -8.09 -17.03
CA ALA A 35 -0.06 -7.38 -15.96
C ALA A 35 0.65 -8.36 -15.02
N ASP A 36 1.90 -8.08 -14.68
CA ASP A 36 2.70 -8.88 -13.74
C ASP A 36 2.42 -8.50 -12.28
N ALA A 37 1.95 -7.27 -12.04
CA ALA A 37 1.61 -6.76 -10.72
C ALA A 37 0.58 -5.61 -10.80
N VAL A 38 -0.03 -5.31 -9.66
CA VAL A 38 -0.97 -4.19 -9.50
C VAL A 38 -0.46 -3.24 -8.41
N LEU A 39 -0.41 -1.95 -8.74
CA LEU A 39 -0.23 -0.89 -7.76
C LEU A 39 -1.57 -0.19 -7.53
N VAL A 40 -2.11 -0.34 -6.33
CA VAL A 40 -3.36 0.31 -5.94
C VAL A 40 -3.06 1.71 -5.44
N LEU A 41 -3.69 2.72 -6.05
CA LEU A 41 -3.53 4.11 -5.63
C LEU A 41 -4.59 4.50 -4.60
N PRO A 42 -4.30 5.47 -3.69
CA PRO A 42 -5.25 5.90 -2.68
C PRO A 42 -6.46 6.57 -3.31
N SER A 43 -7.66 6.09 -2.98
CA SER A 43 -8.95 6.65 -3.36
C SER A 43 -10.02 6.24 -2.35
N PRO A 44 -10.95 7.11 -1.95
CA PRO A 44 -12.05 6.75 -1.05
C PRO A 44 -12.92 5.61 -1.59
N VAL A 45 -13.19 5.60 -2.90
CA VAL A 45 -13.96 4.53 -3.56
C VAL A 45 -13.22 3.21 -3.46
N ILE A 46 -11.94 3.18 -3.79
CA ILE A 46 -11.10 1.99 -3.75
C ILE A 46 -10.94 1.50 -2.32
N PHE A 47 -10.75 2.40 -1.35
CA PHE A 47 -10.61 2.03 0.06
C PHE A 47 -11.86 1.36 0.63
N SER A 48 -13.05 1.87 0.28
CA SER A 48 -14.32 1.27 0.72
C SER A 48 -14.52 -0.17 0.23
N GLN A 49 -13.88 -0.54 -0.87
CA GLN A 49 -13.96 -1.85 -1.52
C GLN A 49 -12.68 -2.70 -1.32
N ARG A 50 -11.87 -2.38 -0.31
CA ARG A 50 -10.56 -3.02 -0.08
C ARG A 50 -10.61 -4.55 -0.03
N VAL A 51 -11.64 -5.12 0.59
CA VAL A 51 -11.81 -6.58 0.68
C VAL A 51 -12.00 -7.19 -0.71
N GLN A 52 -12.89 -6.62 -1.53
CA GLN A 52 -13.13 -7.08 -2.90
C GLN A 52 -11.85 -6.99 -3.75
N ILE A 53 -11.10 -5.91 -3.62
CA ILE A 53 -9.85 -5.69 -4.37
C ILE A 53 -8.80 -6.72 -3.99
N VAL A 54 -8.62 -6.97 -2.70
CA VAL A 54 -7.68 -7.99 -2.19
C VAL A 54 -8.07 -9.38 -2.68
N ASP A 55 -9.35 -9.74 -2.60
CA ASP A 55 -9.86 -11.02 -3.09
C ASP A 55 -9.64 -11.20 -4.59
N LEU A 56 -9.89 -10.16 -5.39
CA LEU A 56 -9.68 -10.22 -6.84
C LEU A 56 -8.20 -10.33 -7.19
N ALA A 57 -7.32 -9.63 -6.49
CA ALA A 57 -5.88 -9.77 -6.68
C ALA A 57 -5.41 -11.20 -6.39
N ALA A 58 -5.84 -11.77 -5.26
CA ALA A 58 -5.50 -13.14 -4.89
C ALA A 58 -6.07 -14.18 -5.86
N LYS A 59 -7.34 -14.06 -6.28
CA LYS A 59 -7.99 -14.96 -7.25
C LYS A 59 -7.29 -14.95 -8.61
N ASN A 60 -6.84 -13.79 -9.05
CA ASN A 60 -6.11 -13.65 -10.32
C ASN A 60 -4.61 -13.92 -10.17
N ARG A 61 -4.12 -14.28 -8.97
CA ARG A 61 -2.69 -14.47 -8.66
C ARG A 61 -1.83 -13.28 -9.06
N LEU A 62 -2.37 -12.08 -8.95
CA LEU A 62 -1.69 -10.83 -9.26
C LEU A 62 -1.04 -10.28 -7.98
N PRO A 63 0.30 -10.19 -7.92
CA PRO A 63 0.98 -9.46 -6.87
C PRO A 63 0.45 -8.05 -6.79
N ALA A 64 0.03 -7.61 -5.60
CA ALA A 64 -0.56 -6.29 -5.42
C ALA A 64 0.08 -5.55 -4.26
N MET A 65 0.40 -4.28 -4.51
CA MET A 65 0.89 -3.34 -3.50
C MET A 65 -0.20 -2.32 -3.18
N TYR A 66 -0.40 -2.09 -1.89
CA TYR A 66 -1.50 -1.27 -1.38
C TYR A 66 -1.00 0.00 -0.69
N PRO A 67 -1.79 1.09 -0.70
CA PRO A 67 -1.38 2.38 -0.15
C PRO A 67 -1.57 2.51 1.37
N GLN A 68 -2.25 1.57 2.03
CA GLN A 68 -2.58 1.62 3.45
C GLN A 68 -2.51 0.23 4.09
N SER A 69 -2.13 0.19 5.37
CA SER A 69 -1.99 -1.06 6.14
C SER A 69 -3.30 -1.83 6.32
N ASP A 70 -4.45 -1.16 6.27
CA ASP A 70 -5.79 -1.77 6.39
C ASP A 70 -6.07 -2.86 5.33
N TYR A 71 -5.41 -2.79 4.18
CA TYR A 71 -5.49 -3.85 3.17
C TYR A 71 -4.80 -5.13 3.61
N MET A 72 -3.82 -5.03 4.52
CA MET A 72 -3.13 -6.22 5.06
C MET A 72 -4.05 -7.02 5.97
N ASP A 73 -4.94 -6.35 6.73
CA ASP A 73 -5.97 -6.99 7.56
C ASP A 73 -7.01 -7.74 6.70
N ALA A 74 -7.27 -7.23 5.49
CA ALA A 74 -8.10 -7.90 4.50
C ALA A 74 -7.38 -9.06 3.76
N GLY A 75 -6.11 -9.34 4.06
CA GLY A 75 -5.32 -10.37 3.41
C GLY A 75 -4.46 -9.88 2.24
N GLY A 76 -4.27 -8.58 2.09
CA GLY A 76 -3.42 -7.98 1.05
C GLY A 76 -1.98 -8.50 1.08
N LEU A 77 -1.32 -8.50 -0.08
CA LEU A 77 0.03 -9.04 -0.21
C LEU A 77 1.10 -8.10 0.37
N MET A 78 1.09 -6.85 -0.03
CA MET A 78 2.16 -5.92 0.31
C MET A 78 1.63 -4.51 0.55
N PHE A 79 2.13 -3.87 1.59
CA PHE A 79 1.95 -2.45 1.87
C PHE A 79 3.31 -1.79 2.02
N TYR A 80 3.44 -0.61 1.46
CA TYR A 80 4.54 0.31 1.74
C TYR A 80 4.00 1.72 1.86
N GLY A 81 4.27 2.36 2.99
CA GLY A 81 3.79 3.72 3.23
C GLY A 81 4.22 4.27 4.58
N PRO A 82 3.86 5.53 4.88
CA PRO A 82 4.18 6.14 6.15
C PRO A 82 3.48 5.44 7.32
N SER A 83 4.14 5.44 8.46
CA SER A 83 3.54 4.98 9.72
C SER A 83 2.46 5.96 10.16
N ILE A 84 1.20 5.54 10.04
CA ILE A 84 0.04 6.36 10.44
C ILE A 84 0.07 6.67 11.93
N THR A 85 0.50 5.72 12.76
CA THR A 85 0.66 5.92 14.21
C THR A 85 1.66 7.04 14.51
N ASP A 86 2.80 7.06 13.83
CA ASP A 86 3.79 8.13 13.98
C ASP A 86 3.25 9.50 13.53
N LEU A 87 2.49 9.53 12.43
CA LEU A 87 1.85 10.76 11.96
C LEU A 87 0.87 11.33 13.00
N PHE A 88 0.04 10.50 13.64
CA PHE A 88 -0.86 10.94 14.71
C PHE A 88 -0.11 11.45 15.94
N HIS A 89 0.98 10.79 16.35
CA HIS A 89 1.84 11.29 17.45
C HIS A 89 2.41 12.66 17.13
N ARG A 90 2.90 12.87 15.90
CA ARG A 90 3.42 14.17 15.46
C ARG A 90 2.32 15.23 15.37
N ALA A 91 1.13 14.87 14.88
CA ALA A 91 -0.03 15.77 14.86
C ALA A 91 -0.39 16.26 16.27
N ALA A 92 -0.36 15.38 17.28
CA ALA A 92 -0.60 15.77 18.68
C ALA A 92 0.42 16.82 19.16
N THR A 93 1.68 16.74 18.74
CA THR A 93 2.71 17.75 19.05
C THR A 93 2.36 19.11 18.43
N TYR A 94 1.79 19.14 17.21
CA TYR A 94 1.34 20.39 16.59
C TYR A 94 0.15 20.98 17.34
N VAL A 95 -0.81 20.15 17.75
CA VAL A 95 -1.94 20.60 18.59
C VAL A 95 -1.46 21.22 19.88
N ASP A 96 -0.52 20.58 20.60
CA ASP A 96 0.06 21.09 21.84
C ASP A 96 0.71 22.47 21.64
N LYS A 97 1.52 22.63 20.57
CA LYS A 97 2.16 23.91 20.24
C LYS A 97 1.11 25.01 19.98
N ILE A 98 0.05 24.70 19.23
CA ILE A 98 -1.03 25.67 18.92
C ILE A 98 -1.78 26.06 20.19
N LEU A 99 -2.11 25.10 21.06
CA LEU A 99 -2.77 25.37 22.33
C LEU A 99 -1.90 26.22 23.28
N LYS A 100 -0.58 26.15 23.15
CA LYS A 100 0.39 26.98 23.88
C LYS A 100 0.65 28.36 23.23
N GLY A 101 -0.10 28.69 22.15
CA GLY A 101 -0.06 30.01 21.53
C GLY A 101 0.77 30.12 20.26
N ALA A 102 1.34 29.03 19.73
CA ALA A 102 2.02 29.07 18.43
C ALA A 102 0.98 29.28 17.32
N LYS A 103 1.30 30.16 16.36
CA LYS A 103 0.43 30.36 15.20
C LYS A 103 0.63 29.21 14.20
N PRO A 104 -0.45 28.65 13.62
CA PRO A 104 -0.33 27.58 12.63
C PRO A 104 0.56 27.94 11.43
N ALA A 105 0.57 29.22 11.03
CA ALA A 105 1.40 29.73 9.94
C ALA A 105 2.91 29.68 10.22
N ASP A 106 3.30 29.68 11.49
CA ASP A 106 4.71 29.68 11.92
C ASP A 106 5.23 28.25 12.13
N LEU A 107 4.35 27.23 12.03
CA LEU A 107 4.73 25.83 12.20
C LEU A 107 5.25 25.26 10.88
N PRO A 108 6.38 24.52 10.92
CA PRO A 108 6.94 23.93 9.70
C PRO A 108 6.04 22.83 9.15
N VAL A 109 5.98 22.72 7.82
CA VAL A 109 5.39 21.54 7.17
C VAL A 109 6.44 20.44 7.15
N GLU A 110 6.16 19.35 7.85
CA GLU A 110 7.09 18.23 7.96
C GLU A 110 6.60 17.05 7.12
N GLN A 111 7.53 16.38 6.43
CA GLN A 111 7.24 15.13 5.74
C GLN A 111 7.31 13.94 6.73
N PRO A 112 6.61 12.84 6.43
CA PRO A 112 6.79 11.59 7.17
C PRO A 112 8.26 11.14 7.15
N THR A 113 8.77 10.72 8.30
CA THR A 113 10.14 10.22 8.44
C THR A 113 10.20 8.73 8.75
N LYS A 114 9.05 8.13 9.11
CA LYS A 114 8.95 6.69 9.37
C LYS A 114 8.06 6.04 8.33
N PHE A 115 8.61 5.07 7.62
CA PHE A 115 7.91 4.25 6.66
C PHE A 115 7.87 2.80 7.14
N GLU A 116 6.82 2.10 6.77
CA GLU A 116 6.61 0.68 7.08
C GLU A 116 6.47 -0.10 5.77
N LEU A 117 7.15 -1.24 5.71
CA LEU A 117 6.93 -2.27 4.71
C LEU A 117 6.29 -3.46 5.40
N MET A 118 5.14 -3.92 4.89
CA MET A 118 4.49 -5.14 5.34
C MET A 118 4.35 -6.10 4.18
N ILE A 119 4.64 -7.38 4.41
CA ILE A 119 4.46 -8.46 3.43
C ILE A 119 3.70 -9.59 4.10
N ASN A 120 2.59 -9.99 3.48
CA ASN A 120 1.78 -11.12 3.92
C ASN A 120 2.30 -12.41 3.29
N LEU A 121 3.04 -13.18 4.06
CA LEU A 121 3.65 -14.43 3.61
C LEU A 121 2.63 -15.51 3.27
N LYS A 122 1.46 -15.51 3.93
CA LYS A 122 0.36 -16.44 3.62
C LYS A 122 -0.19 -16.16 2.22
N THR A 123 -0.45 -14.90 1.91
CA THR A 123 -0.92 -14.49 0.59
C THR A 123 0.14 -14.71 -0.47
N ALA A 124 1.42 -14.43 -0.18
CA ALA A 124 2.53 -14.71 -1.08
C ALA A 124 2.57 -16.20 -1.48
N LYS A 125 2.43 -17.11 -0.51
CA LYS A 125 2.34 -18.55 -0.75
C LYS A 125 1.13 -18.90 -1.62
N GLN A 126 -0.03 -18.33 -1.31
CA GLN A 126 -1.28 -18.59 -2.02
C GLN A 126 -1.21 -18.24 -3.51
N ILE A 127 -0.52 -17.16 -3.86
CA ILE A 127 -0.36 -16.72 -5.26
C ILE A 127 0.89 -17.28 -5.97
N GLY A 128 1.71 -18.08 -5.26
CA GLY A 128 2.85 -18.78 -5.83
C GLY A 128 4.19 -18.04 -5.78
N LEU A 129 4.34 -17.04 -4.90
CA LEU A 129 5.57 -16.23 -4.74
C LEU A 129 6.53 -16.80 -3.68
N THR A 130 6.71 -18.09 -3.57
CA THR A 130 7.36 -18.71 -2.40
C THR A 130 8.85 -18.99 -2.52
N GLU A 131 9.46 -18.85 -3.68
CA GLU A 131 10.77 -19.49 -3.90
C GLU A 131 11.99 -18.73 -3.37
N ASN A 132 11.87 -17.46 -2.96
CA ASN A 132 13.04 -16.66 -2.58
C ASN A 132 12.94 -15.91 -1.24
N PHE A 133 11.85 -16.05 -0.48
CA PHE A 133 11.79 -15.52 0.88
C PHE A 133 12.25 -16.56 1.90
N SER A 134 13.56 -16.65 2.13
CA SER A 134 14.12 -17.44 3.24
C SER A 134 13.75 -16.82 4.60
N LEU A 135 12.48 -16.90 4.96
CA LEU A 135 11.92 -16.43 6.23
C LEU A 135 11.41 -17.62 7.04
N SER A 136 12.30 -18.61 7.24
CA SER A 136 12.01 -19.86 7.94
C SER A 136 11.69 -19.71 9.43
N HIS A 137 11.65 -18.49 9.99
CA HIS A 137 11.49 -18.25 11.43
C HIS A 137 10.51 -17.13 11.81
N CYS A 138 9.59 -16.68 10.93
CA CYS A 138 8.55 -15.75 11.35
C CYS A 138 7.28 -16.49 11.76
N PRO A 139 6.93 -16.51 13.05
CA PRO A 139 5.70 -17.16 13.54
C PRO A 139 4.43 -16.43 13.11
N ASN A 140 4.54 -15.17 12.70
CA ASN A 140 3.43 -14.38 12.16
C ASN A 140 3.46 -14.40 10.64
N SER A 141 2.30 -14.59 10.04
CA SER A 141 2.11 -14.59 8.58
C SER A 141 2.37 -13.22 7.91
N ILE A 142 2.70 -12.18 8.67
CA ILE A 142 3.00 -10.83 8.18
C ILE A 142 4.37 -10.40 8.67
N LEU A 143 5.26 -10.10 7.73
CA LEU A 143 6.54 -9.45 7.99
C LEU A 143 6.30 -7.94 8.04
N ARG A 144 6.74 -7.29 9.13
CA ARG A 144 6.79 -5.83 9.28
C ARG A 144 8.22 -5.39 9.45
N THR A 145 8.64 -4.37 8.72
CA THR A 145 9.91 -3.70 8.94
C THR A 145 9.72 -2.19 8.86
N ALA A 146 10.32 -1.48 9.80
CA ALA A 146 10.40 -0.02 9.74
C ALA A 146 11.62 0.34 8.89
N ILE A 147 11.42 1.20 7.92
CA ILE A 147 12.49 1.71 7.06
C ILE A 147 12.74 3.15 7.47
N PRO A 148 13.93 3.50 8.03
CA PRO A 148 14.29 4.88 8.25
C PRO A 148 14.37 5.60 6.91
N SER A 149 13.93 6.85 6.86
CA SER A 149 14.22 7.74 5.73
C SER A 149 15.62 8.30 5.92
N ASP A 150 16.49 8.04 4.99
CA ASP A 150 17.77 8.73 4.87
C ASP A 150 17.56 10.21 4.51
#